data_c2a947ba859ad0db346489136c1ad861
#
_entry.id   c2a947ba859ad0db346489136c1ad861
#
_cell.length_a   1.000
_cell.length_b   1.000
_cell.length_c   1.000
_cell.angle_alpha   90.00
_cell.angle_beta   90.00
_cell.angle_gamma   90.00
#
_symmetry.space_group_name_H-M   'P 1'
#
loop_
_entity.id
_entity.type
_entity.pdbx_description
1 polymer ?
#
loop_
_entity_poly.entity_id
_entity_poly.type
_entity_poly.pdbx_seq_one_letter_code
_entity_poly.pdbx_strand_id
1 'polypeptide(L)'
;LFRSAFIRGKIQVQDVSSMLVAEVADPKKGDYVIDVCAAPGGKSLHMGDKMEGYGTVDARDVSQYKVNLIEENIQRTNSINVQARVQDATIFDQDSELLADVVIADVPCSGYGVIGKKPEIKYRVTPQKQDEIVILQRTILDRAANYVKPRGELIFSTCTIAKEDRS
;
A
#
# COMPACT_ATOMS: atom_id res chain seq x y z
N LEU A 1 6.87 7.13 -27.33
CA LEU A 1 7.96 7.06 -26.36
C LEU A 1 7.44 6.66 -24.95
N PHE A 2 6.51 7.38 -24.37
CA PHE A 2 5.97 7.09 -23.02
C PHE A 2 5.38 5.68 -22.89
N ARG A 3 4.42 5.31 -23.79
CA ARG A 3 3.80 3.97 -23.80
C ARG A 3 4.82 2.84 -23.89
N SER A 4 5.85 3.00 -24.71
CA SER A 4 6.91 2.01 -24.86
C SER A 4 7.78 1.89 -23.60
N ALA A 5 8.10 2.98 -22.93
CA ALA A 5 8.85 2.97 -21.67
C ALA A 5 8.05 2.31 -20.55
N PHE A 6 6.73 2.57 -20.46
CA PHE A 6 5.83 1.94 -19.51
C PHE A 6 5.75 0.42 -19.74
N ILE A 7 5.48 -0.03 -20.98
CA ILE A 7 5.38 -1.45 -21.31
C ILE A 7 6.68 -2.21 -20.98
N ARG A 8 7.83 -1.56 -21.20
CA ARG A 8 9.14 -2.13 -20.89
C ARG A 8 9.56 -2.01 -19.42
N GLY A 9 8.67 -1.57 -18.54
CA GLY A 9 8.93 -1.46 -17.11
C GLY A 9 9.90 -0.36 -16.69
N LYS A 10 10.30 0.53 -17.60
CA LYS A 10 11.27 1.60 -17.31
C LYS A 10 10.68 2.75 -16.51
N ILE A 11 9.37 2.85 -16.45
CA ILE A 11 8.64 3.86 -15.70
C ILE A 11 7.40 3.23 -15.07
N GLN A 12 7.05 3.73 -13.88
CA GLN A 12 5.79 3.46 -13.20
C GLN A 12 5.00 4.77 -13.11
N VAL A 13 3.69 4.69 -13.43
CA VAL A 13 2.79 5.84 -13.27
C VAL A 13 2.27 5.84 -11.83
N GLN A 14 2.47 6.94 -11.14
CA GLN A 14 2.04 7.10 -9.76
C GLN A 14 1.62 8.54 -9.50
N ASP A 15 0.60 8.77 -8.67
CA ASP A 15 0.27 10.11 -8.20
C ASP A 15 1.35 10.64 -7.25
N VAL A 16 1.61 11.95 -7.29
CA VAL A 16 2.61 12.61 -6.44
C VAL A 16 2.34 12.31 -4.95
N SER A 17 1.08 12.37 -4.52
CA SER A 17 0.71 12.03 -3.14
C SER A 17 1.03 10.58 -2.76
N SER A 18 0.89 9.64 -3.69
CA SER A 18 1.30 8.25 -3.48
C SER A 18 2.82 8.08 -3.43
N MET A 19 3.56 8.89 -4.19
CA MET A 19 5.04 8.87 -4.15
C MET A 19 5.56 9.33 -2.79
N LEU A 20 4.90 10.29 -2.15
CA LEU A 20 5.28 10.79 -0.83
C LEU A 20 5.33 9.69 0.24
N VAL A 21 4.53 8.63 0.12
CA VAL A 21 4.54 7.50 1.07
C VAL A 21 5.93 6.86 1.12
N ALA A 22 6.52 6.56 -0.03
CA ALA A 22 7.87 5.99 -0.08
C ALA A 22 8.95 7.00 0.29
N GLU A 23 8.77 8.27 -0.04
CA GLU A 23 9.73 9.32 0.34
C GLU A 23 9.76 9.55 1.86
N VAL A 24 8.61 9.52 2.53
CA VAL A 24 8.51 9.67 3.99
C VAL A 24 9.02 8.42 4.70
N ALA A 25 8.67 7.24 4.21
CA ALA A 25 9.12 5.97 4.79
C ALA A 25 10.64 5.75 4.64
N ASP A 26 11.22 6.30 3.59
CA ASP A 26 12.67 6.25 3.29
C ASP A 26 13.36 4.92 3.63
N PRO A 27 12.85 3.78 3.10
CA PRO A 27 13.35 2.46 3.45
C PRO A 27 14.84 2.34 3.07
N LYS A 28 15.59 1.61 3.88
CA LYS A 28 17.04 1.41 3.67
C LYS A 28 17.30 0.09 2.97
N LYS A 29 18.46 -0.01 2.33
CA LYS A 29 18.93 -1.27 1.75
C LYS A 29 18.97 -2.37 2.81
N GLY A 30 18.32 -3.47 2.54
CA GLY A 30 18.26 -4.62 3.44
C GLY A 30 17.04 -4.62 4.37
N ASP A 31 16.21 -3.57 4.39
CA ASP A 31 15.00 -3.53 5.20
C ASP A 31 13.99 -4.61 4.76
N TYR A 32 13.15 -5.00 5.70
CA TYR A 32 11.93 -5.75 5.45
C TYR A 32 10.72 -4.84 5.56
N VAL A 33 10.04 -4.65 4.43
CA VAL A 33 8.87 -3.79 4.31
C VAL A 33 7.62 -4.64 4.15
N ILE A 34 6.56 -4.32 4.87
CA ILE A 34 5.23 -4.93 4.68
C ILE A 34 4.26 -3.85 4.20
N ASP A 35 3.61 -4.09 3.06
CA ASP A 35 2.51 -3.27 2.56
C ASP A 35 1.21 -4.06 2.67
N VAL A 36 0.35 -3.70 3.63
CA VAL A 36 -0.82 -4.49 4.01
C VAL A 36 -2.03 -4.34 3.07
N CYS A 37 -2.02 -3.31 2.20
CA CYS A 37 -3.09 -3.03 1.22
C CYS A 37 -2.49 -2.59 -0.12
N ALA A 38 -1.64 -3.45 -0.70
CA ALA A 38 -0.66 -3.07 -1.71
C ALA A 38 -1.23 -2.79 -3.10
N ALA A 39 -2.34 -3.41 -3.49
CA ALA A 39 -2.80 -3.36 -4.88
C ALA A 39 -3.09 -1.93 -5.38
N PRO A 40 -2.65 -1.60 -6.60
CA PRO A 40 -2.03 -2.43 -7.63
C PRO A 40 -0.50 -2.55 -7.55
N GLY A 41 0.15 -2.21 -6.43
CA GLY A 41 1.57 -2.40 -6.18
C GLY A 41 2.46 -1.17 -6.35
N GLY A 42 1.91 -0.02 -6.71
CA GLY A 42 2.72 1.18 -7.00
C GLY A 42 3.60 1.64 -5.84
N LYS A 43 3.10 1.62 -4.60
CA LYS A 43 3.85 1.99 -3.41
C LYS A 43 4.91 0.95 -3.07
N SER A 44 4.53 -0.34 -3.11
CA SER A 44 5.45 -1.46 -2.87
C SER A 44 6.63 -1.48 -3.84
N LEU A 45 6.37 -1.24 -5.15
CA LEU A 45 7.41 -1.14 -6.16
C LEU A 45 8.34 0.05 -5.89
N HIS A 46 7.80 1.20 -5.51
CA HIS A 46 8.59 2.38 -5.19
C HIS A 46 9.49 2.14 -3.95
N MET A 47 8.99 1.42 -2.94
CA MET A 47 9.83 0.97 -1.82
C MET A 47 10.98 0.08 -2.30
N GLY A 48 10.67 -0.93 -3.14
CA GLY A 48 11.68 -1.80 -3.71
C GLY A 48 12.75 -1.06 -4.51
N ASP A 49 12.34 -0.05 -5.29
CA ASP A 49 13.26 0.81 -6.05
C ASP A 49 14.17 1.65 -5.12
N LYS A 50 13.63 2.25 -4.06
CA LYS A 50 14.43 3.00 -3.06
C LYS A 50 15.44 2.11 -2.35
N MET A 51 15.11 0.86 -2.13
CA MET A 51 16.03 -0.15 -1.56
C MET A 51 17.06 -0.67 -2.59
N GLU A 52 17.03 -0.19 -3.82
CA GLU A 52 17.94 -0.59 -4.93
C GLU A 52 17.97 -2.12 -5.16
N GLY A 53 16.86 -2.80 -4.95
CA GLY A 53 16.75 -4.26 -5.11
C GLY A 53 17.29 -5.09 -3.93
N TYR A 54 17.74 -4.46 -2.84
CA TYR A 54 18.18 -5.15 -1.62
C TYR A 54 17.05 -5.18 -0.58
N GLY A 55 17.03 -6.22 0.29
CA GLY A 55 15.97 -6.43 1.26
C GLY A 55 14.73 -7.06 0.63
N THR A 56 13.56 -6.89 1.26
CA THR A 56 12.32 -7.52 0.81
C THR A 56 11.12 -6.61 1.04
N VAL A 57 10.25 -6.49 0.06
CA VAL A 57 8.91 -5.89 0.20
C VAL A 57 7.87 -6.98 0.07
N ASP A 58 7.13 -7.24 1.14
CA ASP A 58 5.99 -8.16 1.22
C ASP A 58 4.70 -7.39 0.94
N ALA A 59 4.27 -7.42 -0.32
CA ALA A 59 3.09 -6.73 -0.81
C ALA A 59 1.85 -7.63 -0.66
N ARG A 60 0.92 -7.24 0.20
CA ARG A 60 -0.26 -8.03 0.57
C ARG A 60 -1.54 -7.37 0.11
N ASP A 61 -2.51 -8.17 -0.29
CA ASP A 61 -3.87 -7.68 -0.48
C ASP A 61 -4.89 -8.81 -0.25
N VAL A 62 -6.15 -8.42 -0.04
CA VAL A 62 -7.22 -9.31 0.44
C VAL A 62 -7.66 -10.37 -0.57
N SER A 63 -7.41 -10.21 -1.87
CA SER A 63 -7.91 -11.12 -2.90
C SER A 63 -6.86 -11.47 -3.95
N GLN A 64 -6.98 -12.69 -4.49
CA GLN A 64 -6.10 -13.16 -5.57
C GLN A 64 -6.14 -12.24 -6.79
N TYR A 65 -7.31 -11.69 -7.14
CA TYR A 65 -7.41 -10.73 -8.25
C TYR A 65 -6.51 -9.52 -8.05
N LYS A 66 -6.50 -8.95 -6.84
CA LYS A 66 -5.65 -7.80 -6.51
C LYS A 66 -4.17 -8.16 -6.46
N VAL A 67 -3.85 -9.33 -5.93
CA VAL A 67 -2.47 -9.86 -5.92
C VAL A 67 -1.96 -10.05 -7.35
N ASN A 68 -2.77 -10.57 -8.27
CA ASN A 68 -2.38 -10.71 -9.67
C ASN A 68 -2.01 -9.36 -10.31
N LEU A 69 -2.71 -8.26 -9.94
CA LEU A 69 -2.34 -6.92 -10.42
C LEU A 69 -0.97 -6.46 -9.89
N ILE A 70 -0.62 -6.84 -8.66
CA ILE A 70 0.71 -6.56 -8.09
C ILE A 70 1.76 -7.37 -8.85
N GLU A 71 1.52 -8.67 -9.05
CA GLU A 71 2.44 -9.58 -9.75
C GLU A 71 2.70 -9.14 -11.20
N GLU A 72 1.65 -8.72 -11.94
CA GLU A 72 1.78 -8.17 -13.29
C GLU A 72 2.73 -6.95 -13.30
N ASN A 73 2.62 -6.08 -12.30
CA ASN A 73 3.49 -4.92 -12.18
C ASN A 73 4.91 -5.30 -11.76
N ILE A 74 5.10 -6.26 -10.85
CA ILE A 74 6.42 -6.82 -10.48
C ILE A 74 7.13 -7.38 -11.72
N GLN A 75 6.44 -8.20 -12.50
CA GLN A 75 6.98 -8.80 -13.73
C GLN A 75 7.34 -7.73 -14.76
N ARG A 76 6.44 -6.75 -14.98
CA ARG A 76 6.64 -5.66 -15.92
C ARG A 76 7.86 -4.80 -15.59
N THR A 77 8.09 -4.50 -14.29
CA THR A 77 9.18 -3.65 -13.81
C THR A 77 10.46 -4.44 -13.49
N ASN A 78 10.39 -5.77 -13.48
CA ASN A 78 11.46 -6.67 -13.05
C ASN A 78 11.96 -6.36 -11.62
N SER A 79 11.02 -6.09 -10.71
CA SER A 79 11.31 -5.79 -9.31
C SER A 79 11.59 -7.08 -8.53
N ILE A 80 12.86 -7.41 -8.36
CA ILE A 80 13.33 -8.70 -7.83
C ILE A 80 13.16 -8.86 -6.31
N ASN A 81 13.00 -7.75 -5.60
CA ASN A 81 12.89 -7.69 -4.14
C ASN A 81 11.47 -7.43 -3.65
N VAL A 82 10.47 -7.47 -4.53
CA VAL A 82 9.06 -7.33 -4.19
C VAL A 82 8.37 -8.68 -4.40
N GLN A 83 7.64 -9.13 -3.38
CA GLN A 83 6.86 -10.37 -3.41
C GLN A 83 5.41 -10.02 -3.13
N ALA A 84 4.47 -10.70 -3.79
CA ALA A 84 3.04 -10.49 -3.57
C ALA A 84 2.39 -11.74 -2.97
N ARG A 85 1.46 -11.55 -2.03
CA ARG A 85 0.67 -12.65 -1.48
C ARG A 85 -0.73 -12.22 -1.04
N VAL A 86 -1.65 -13.18 -1.04
CA VAL A 86 -3.00 -12.96 -0.49
C VAL A 86 -2.91 -12.98 1.03
N GLN A 87 -3.31 -11.88 1.65
CA GLN A 87 -3.44 -11.74 3.11
C GLN A 87 -4.53 -10.70 3.40
N ASP A 88 -5.50 -11.09 4.20
CA ASP A 88 -6.51 -10.15 4.72
C ASP A 88 -5.88 -9.34 5.86
N ALA A 89 -5.76 -8.03 5.68
CA ALA A 89 -5.13 -7.13 6.65
C ALA A 89 -5.92 -7.00 7.97
N THR A 90 -7.18 -7.48 8.02
CA THR A 90 -7.97 -7.54 9.25
C THR A 90 -7.64 -8.76 10.11
N ILE A 91 -6.94 -9.75 9.55
CA ILE A 91 -6.53 -10.97 10.23
C ILE A 91 -5.05 -10.85 10.59
N PHE A 92 -4.74 -10.96 11.89
CA PHE A 92 -3.36 -10.90 12.38
C PHE A 92 -2.54 -12.10 11.88
N ASP A 93 -1.40 -11.81 11.26
CA ASP A 93 -0.41 -12.78 10.82
C ASP A 93 0.70 -12.90 11.88
N GLN A 94 0.64 -13.93 12.69
CA GLN A 94 1.57 -14.14 13.79
C GLN A 94 3.02 -14.30 13.32
N ASP A 95 3.23 -14.86 12.13
CA ASP A 95 4.57 -15.05 11.56
C ASP A 95 5.24 -13.72 11.15
N SER A 96 4.47 -12.64 11.12
CA SER A 96 4.98 -11.29 10.79
C SER A 96 5.17 -10.39 12.00
N GLU A 97 4.87 -10.86 13.22
CA GLU A 97 4.94 -10.05 14.45
C GLU A 97 6.35 -9.49 14.66
N LEU A 98 6.46 -8.15 14.82
CA LEU A 98 7.70 -7.42 15.11
C LEU A 98 8.85 -7.67 14.11
N LEU A 99 8.54 -8.00 12.85
CA LEU A 99 9.56 -8.30 11.84
C LEU A 99 9.89 -7.14 10.90
N ALA A 100 8.95 -6.22 10.66
CA ALA A 100 9.10 -5.20 9.64
C ALA A 100 9.87 -3.98 10.13
N ASP A 101 10.81 -3.52 9.31
CA ASP A 101 11.46 -2.21 9.47
C ASP A 101 10.48 -1.09 9.16
N VAL A 102 9.67 -1.31 8.11
CA VAL A 102 8.63 -0.37 7.67
C VAL A 102 7.35 -1.15 7.38
N VAL A 103 6.23 -0.64 7.89
CA VAL A 103 4.89 -1.12 7.51
C VAL A 103 4.13 0.01 6.84
N ILE A 104 3.54 -0.27 5.67
CA ILE A 104 2.64 0.63 4.96
C ILE A 104 1.21 0.16 5.17
N ALA A 105 0.36 1.06 5.63
CA ALA A 105 -1.09 0.89 5.72
C ALA A 105 -1.78 1.96 4.85
N ASP A 106 -1.79 1.73 3.52
CA ASP A 106 -2.57 2.55 2.57
C ASP A 106 -3.98 1.99 2.51
N VAL A 107 -4.75 2.31 3.52
CA VAL A 107 -6.01 1.65 3.82
C VAL A 107 -7.16 2.08 2.90
N PRO A 108 -8.16 1.20 2.69
CA PRO A 108 -9.39 1.57 2.01
C PRO A 108 -10.01 2.82 2.66
N CYS A 109 -10.47 3.76 1.86
CA CYS A 109 -11.05 5.02 2.32
C CYS A 109 -12.26 5.43 1.47
N SER A 110 -12.97 6.47 1.89
CA SER A 110 -14.09 7.05 1.13
C SER A 110 -13.70 7.55 -0.26
N GLY A 111 -12.42 7.87 -0.47
CA GLY A 111 -11.90 8.36 -1.73
C GLY A 111 -12.25 9.81 -2.04
N TYR A 112 -12.74 10.59 -1.08
CA TYR A 112 -13.12 12.00 -1.32
C TYR A 112 -11.95 12.86 -1.82
N GLY A 113 -10.70 12.49 -1.53
CA GLY A 113 -9.53 13.20 -2.06
C GLY A 113 -9.33 13.04 -3.56
N VAL A 114 -9.96 12.05 -4.18
CA VAL A 114 -9.87 11.80 -5.64
C VAL A 114 -11.19 12.02 -6.38
N ILE A 115 -12.17 12.68 -5.75
CA ILE A 115 -13.51 12.94 -6.31
C ILE A 115 -13.45 13.70 -7.64
N GLY A 116 -12.44 14.53 -7.84
CA GLY A 116 -12.22 15.23 -9.11
C GLY A 116 -11.85 14.31 -10.28
N LYS A 117 -11.28 13.12 -9.98
CA LYS A 117 -10.94 12.09 -10.96
C LYS A 117 -12.01 11.02 -11.08
N LYS A 118 -12.81 10.81 -10.01
CA LYS A 118 -13.84 9.78 -9.88
C LYS A 118 -15.12 10.36 -9.29
N PRO A 119 -15.90 11.15 -10.07
CA PRO A 119 -17.08 11.88 -9.56
C PRO A 119 -18.18 10.94 -9.02
N GLU A 120 -18.21 9.68 -9.46
CA GLU A 120 -19.14 8.67 -8.97
C GLU A 120 -19.03 8.36 -7.48
N ILE A 121 -17.91 8.69 -6.84
CA ILE A 121 -17.70 8.55 -5.39
C ILE A 121 -18.78 9.31 -4.61
N LYS A 122 -19.17 10.50 -5.10
CA LYS A 122 -20.20 11.34 -4.48
C LYS A 122 -21.53 10.62 -4.23
N TYR A 123 -21.85 9.61 -5.05
CA TYR A 123 -23.12 8.88 -4.98
C TYR A 123 -23.00 7.52 -4.29
N ARG A 124 -21.78 7.07 -3.96
CA ARG A 124 -21.53 5.74 -3.39
C ARG A 124 -21.31 5.75 -1.89
N VAL A 125 -20.95 6.87 -1.31
CA VAL A 125 -20.64 6.99 0.11
C VAL A 125 -21.89 7.43 0.88
N THR A 126 -22.37 6.58 1.77
CA THR A 126 -23.43 6.88 2.74
C THR A 126 -22.80 7.01 4.13
N PRO A 127 -23.45 7.66 5.12
CA PRO A 127 -22.94 7.73 6.49
C PRO A 127 -22.61 6.34 7.07
N GLN A 128 -23.48 5.34 6.86
CA GLN A 128 -23.24 3.99 7.36
C GLN A 128 -21.99 3.36 6.73
N LYS A 129 -21.79 3.52 5.40
CA LYS A 129 -20.58 3.04 4.74
C LYS A 129 -19.33 3.75 5.23
N GLN A 130 -19.43 5.01 5.62
CA GLN A 130 -18.32 5.76 6.19
C GLN A 130 -17.92 5.20 7.54
N ASP A 131 -18.89 4.91 8.42
CA ASP A 131 -18.64 4.26 9.71
C ASP A 131 -17.97 2.88 9.52
N GLU A 132 -18.47 2.07 8.57
CA GLU A 132 -17.87 0.77 8.24
C GLU A 132 -16.42 0.90 7.77
N ILE A 133 -16.11 1.91 6.95
CA ILE A 133 -14.75 2.21 6.49
C ILE A 133 -13.85 2.57 7.67
N VAL A 134 -14.29 3.42 8.58
CA VAL A 134 -13.50 3.82 9.77
C VAL A 134 -13.19 2.61 10.65
N ILE A 135 -14.18 1.74 10.89
CA ILE A 135 -13.97 0.50 11.66
C ILE A 135 -12.94 -0.40 10.96
N LEU A 136 -13.07 -0.57 9.65
CA LEU A 136 -12.13 -1.36 8.85
C LEU A 136 -10.70 -0.80 8.93
N GLN A 137 -10.55 0.52 8.76
CA GLN A 137 -9.24 1.20 8.84
C GLN A 137 -8.58 1.01 10.21
N ARG A 138 -9.34 1.18 11.29
CA ARG A 138 -8.83 0.96 12.66
C ARG A 138 -8.40 -0.48 12.87
N THR A 139 -9.20 -1.45 12.39
CA THR A 139 -8.86 -2.86 12.48
C THR A 139 -7.56 -3.17 11.74
N ILE A 140 -7.41 -2.68 10.51
CA ILE A 140 -6.19 -2.87 9.72
C ILE A 140 -4.99 -2.22 10.42
N LEU A 141 -5.14 -0.98 10.89
CA LEU A 141 -4.06 -0.24 11.55
C LEU A 141 -3.60 -0.94 12.84
N ASP A 142 -4.54 -1.43 13.65
CA ASP A 142 -4.25 -2.20 14.86
C ASP A 142 -3.44 -3.47 14.56
N ARG A 143 -3.78 -4.19 13.48
CA ARG A 143 -3.01 -5.36 13.06
C ARG A 143 -1.65 -4.98 12.50
N ALA A 144 -1.59 -3.98 11.62
CA ALA A 144 -0.36 -3.50 11.00
C ALA A 144 0.67 -3.01 12.02
N ALA A 145 0.24 -2.35 13.09
CA ALA A 145 1.11 -1.87 14.16
C ALA A 145 1.91 -2.99 14.84
N ASN A 146 1.33 -4.19 14.93
CA ASN A 146 2.01 -5.33 15.56
C ASN A 146 3.11 -5.95 14.68
N TYR A 147 3.17 -5.63 13.41
CA TYR A 147 4.23 -6.11 12.51
C TYR A 147 5.51 -5.28 12.61
N VAL A 148 5.40 -4.05 13.13
CA VAL A 148 6.53 -3.12 13.22
C VAL A 148 7.49 -3.56 14.33
N LYS A 149 8.75 -3.76 13.99
CA LYS A 149 9.79 -4.06 14.98
C LYS A 149 10.12 -2.85 15.87
N PRO A 150 10.74 -3.03 17.03
CA PRO A 150 11.19 -1.90 17.84
C PRO A 150 12.08 -0.94 17.03
N ARG A 151 11.72 0.34 16.97
CA ARG A 151 12.33 1.42 16.16
C ARG A 151 12.02 1.35 14.66
N GLY A 152 11.14 0.44 14.22
CA GLY A 152 10.58 0.47 12.88
C GLY A 152 9.52 1.58 12.72
N GLU A 153 9.02 1.74 11.52
CA GLU A 153 8.08 2.80 11.17
C GLU A 153 6.76 2.24 10.64
N LEU A 154 5.65 2.87 11.03
CA LEU A 154 4.32 2.62 10.48
C LEU A 154 3.87 3.84 9.69
N ILE A 155 3.68 3.68 8.39
CA ILE A 155 3.20 4.74 7.50
C ILE A 155 1.72 4.49 7.22
N PHE A 156 0.89 5.36 7.77
CA PHE A 156 -0.55 5.36 7.49
C PHE A 156 -0.87 6.36 6.38
N SER A 157 -1.55 5.92 5.35
CA SER A 157 -1.99 6.78 4.25
C SER A 157 -3.42 6.49 3.82
N THR A 158 -4.11 7.53 3.37
CA THR A 158 -5.45 7.45 2.80
C THR A 158 -5.60 8.43 1.65
N CYS A 159 -6.52 8.14 0.72
CA CYS A 159 -6.87 9.05 -0.37
C CYS A 159 -8.12 9.88 -0.06
N THR A 160 -8.31 10.28 1.20
CA THR A 160 -9.48 11.03 1.65
C THR A 160 -9.12 12.37 2.26
N ILE A 161 -10.05 13.33 2.18
CA ILE A 161 -10.02 14.60 2.91
C ILE A 161 -11.02 14.63 4.07
N ALA A 162 -11.84 13.58 4.22
CA ALA A 162 -12.79 13.46 5.32
C ALA A 162 -12.04 13.33 6.66
N LYS A 163 -12.50 14.06 7.69
CA LYS A 163 -11.86 14.01 9.03
C LYS A 163 -12.06 12.64 9.67
N GLU A 164 -13.22 12.04 9.47
CA GLU A 164 -13.64 10.77 10.02
C GLU A 164 -12.75 9.62 9.55
N ASP A 165 -12.27 9.68 8.30
CA ASP A 165 -11.34 8.68 7.73
C ASP A 165 -9.87 8.86 8.20
N ARG A 166 -9.63 9.78 9.13
CA ARG A 166 -8.28 10.11 9.64
C ARG A 166 -8.16 10.10 11.15
N SER A 167 -9.22 9.71 11.85
CA SER A 167 -9.33 9.74 13.32
C SER A 167 -9.17 8.37 13.97
#